data_660548fd92a9ac0d26ddc286e3c3513f
#
_entry.id   660548fd92a9ac0d26ddc286e3c3513f
#
_cell.length_a   1.000
_cell.length_b   1.000
_cell.length_c   1.000
_cell.angle_alpha   90.00
_cell.angle_beta   90.00
_cell.angle_gamma   90.00
#
_symmetry.space_group_name_H-M   'P 1'
#
loop_
_entity.id
_entity.type
_entity.pdbx_description
1 polymer ?
#
loop_
_entity_poly.entity_id
_entity_poly.type
_entity_poly.pdbx_seq_one_letter_code
_entity_poly.pdbx_strand_id
1 'polypeptide(L)'
;RCYLLSRQYHYPYWEANSLQAISEHLQNDDDRHRLTADNLQEIDFVNVDQMPDSLLSGNLAQRALTLFEAYGDVYQTSGAWRTLSTSYRNIGDYNSAYACLTNALEKDTAINAAPDLVASIREQMSIVCSAMGDKQRSDYNRNIYLDLQERTRQDRQLEARAEQLSFSLRQLDFMIVAVIVLIA
;
A
#
# COMPACT_ATOMS: atom_id res chain seq x y z
N ARG A 1 -2.77 -2.36 20.22
CA ARG A 1 -3.54 -1.35 20.98
C ARG A 1 -4.53 -0.61 20.08
N CYS A 2 -4.13 -0.11 18.90
CA CYS A 2 -5.04 0.58 17.98
C CYS A 2 -6.23 -0.30 17.56
N TYR A 3 -5.99 -1.55 17.19
CA TYR A 3 -7.02 -2.54 16.88
C TYR A 3 -8.06 -2.72 17.99
N LEU A 4 -7.62 -2.88 19.24
CA LEU A 4 -8.55 -3.08 20.37
C LEU A 4 -9.41 -1.85 20.63
N LEU A 5 -8.83 -0.66 20.53
CA LEU A 5 -9.57 0.59 20.68
C LEU A 5 -10.56 0.80 19.53
N SER A 6 -10.17 0.53 18.28
CA SER A 6 -11.07 0.67 17.13
C SER A 6 -12.29 -0.26 17.22
N ARG A 7 -12.11 -1.49 17.70
CA ARG A 7 -13.21 -2.42 17.96
C ARG A 7 -14.09 -1.95 19.11
N GLN A 8 -13.48 -1.52 20.22
CA GLN A 8 -14.21 -1.06 21.40
C GLN A 8 -15.13 0.13 21.09
N TYR A 9 -14.65 1.06 20.24
CA TYR A 9 -15.38 2.29 19.90
C TYR A 9 -16.11 2.23 18.56
N HIS A 10 -16.18 1.05 17.93
CA HIS A 10 -16.86 0.81 16.66
C HIS A 10 -16.38 1.72 15.51
N TYR A 11 -15.04 1.81 15.32
CA TYR A 11 -14.41 2.52 14.22
C TYR A 11 -13.90 1.52 13.15
N PRO A 12 -14.77 1.08 12.20
CA PRO A 12 -14.44 0.00 11.26
C PRO A 12 -13.27 0.35 10.34
N TYR A 13 -13.13 1.61 9.93
CA TYR A 13 -12.01 2.05 9.12
C TYR A 13 -10.65 1.87 9.83
N TRP A 14 -10.55 2.27 11.10
CA TRP A 14 -9.33 2.11 11.89
C TRP A 14 -9.09 0.65 12.31
N GLU A 15 -10.16 -0.13 12.45
CA GLU A 15 -10.06 -1.57 12.65
C GLU A 15 -9.42 -2.23 11.42
N ALA A 16 -9.91 -1.93 10.21
CA ALA A 16 -9.39 -2.43 8.96
C ALA A 16 -7.92 -2.06 8.74
N ASN A 17 -7.56 -0.78 8.95
CA ASN A 17 -6.16 -0.32 8.86
C ASN A 17 -5.23 -1.06 9.83
N SER A 18 -5.70 -1.29 11.07
CA SER A 18 -4.91 -2.01 12.07
C SER A 18 -4.71 -3.48 11.68
N LEU A 19 -5.75 -4.14 11.17
CA LEU A 19 -5.67 -5.53 10.69
C LEU A 19 -4.72 -5.66 9.49
N GLN A 20 -4.80 -4.75 8.53
CA GLN A 20 -3.90 -4.72 7.37
C GLN A 20 -2.45 -4.52 7.80
N ALA A 21 -2.18 -3.53 8.65
CA ALA A 21 -0.83 -3.27 9.14
C ALA A 21 -0.24 -4.48 9.89
N ILE A 22 -1.02 -5.14 10.77
CA ILE A 22 -0.57 -6.35 11.45
C ILE A 22 -0.31 -7.47 10.44
N SER A 23 -1.19 -7.64 9.44
CA SER A 23 -0.98 -8.62 8.36
C SER A 23 0.33 -8.38 7.62
N GLU A 24 0.63 -7.14 7.25
CA GLU A 24 1.86 -6.78 6.53
C GLU A 24 3.12 -7.09 7.37
N HIS A 25 3.12 -6.79 8.65
CA HIS A 25 4.23 -7.15 9.55
C HIS A 25 4.39 -8.66 9.70
N LEU A 26 3.29 -9.42 9.78
CA LEU A 26 3.34 -10.88 9.85
C LEU A 26 3.85 -11.55 8.56
N GLN A 27 3.87 -10.85 7.43
CA GLN A 27 4.41 -11.34 6.16
C GLN A 27 5.96 -11.26 6.10
N ASN A 28 6.57 -10.46 6.96
CA ASN A 28 8.01 -10.37 7.11
C ASN A 28 8.46 -11.33 8.21
N ASP A 29 9.44 -12.19 7.94
CA ASP A 29 9.88 -13.21 8.89
C ASP A 29 10.49 -12.60 10.17
N ASP A 30 11.29 -11.54 10.03
CA ASP A 30 11.92 -10.88 11.18
C ASP A 30 10.89 -10.18 12.05
N ASP A 31 9.92 -9.49 11.45
CA ASP A 31 8.85 -8.80 12.18
C ASP A 31 7.88 -9.81 12.81
N ARG A 32 7.58 -10.91 12.11
CA ARG A 32 6.76 -12.00 12.63
C ARG A 32 7.38 -12.59 13.90
N HIS A 33 8.68 -12.89 13.87
CA HIS A 33 9.38 -13.41 15.04
C HIS A 33 9.33 -12.45 16.23
N ARG A 34 9.51 -11.15 16.00
CA ARG A 34 9.40 -10.12 17.05
C ARG A 34 7.99 -10.02 17.59
N LEU A 35 6.98 -9.96 16.72
CA LEU A 35 5.58 -9.86 17.12
C LEU A 35 5.12 -11.07 17.92
N THR A 36 5.47 -12.28 17.47
CA THR A 36 5.06 -13.52 18.12
C THR A 36 5.82 -13.79 19.42
N ALA A 37 7.12 -13.46 19.49
CA ALA A 37 7.93 -13.67 20.70
C ALA A 37 7.61 -12.67 21.83
N ASP A 38 7.39 -11.41 21.46
CA ASP A 38 7.26 -10.32 22.45
C ASP A 38 5.79 -10.01 22.81
N ASN A 39 4.81 -10.44 21.97
CA ASN A 39 3.41 -10.02 22.09
C ASN A 39 2.43 -11.20 21.90
N LEU A 40 2.75 -12.37 22.44
CA LEU A 40 1.90 -13.57 22.31
C LEU A 40 0.44 -13.35 22.75
N GLN A 41 0.23 -12.65 23.87
CA GLN A 41 -1.13 -12.38 24.36
C GLN A 41 -1.90 -11.40 23.47
N GLU A 42 -1.21 -10.40 22.92
CA GLU A 42 -1.80 -9.41 22.01
C GLU A 42 -2.19 -10.01 20.66
N ILE A 43 -1.43 -10.99 20.19
CA ILE A 43 -1.74 -11.73 18.97
C ILE A 43 -3.00 -12.57 19.14
N ASP A 44 -3.20 -13.20 20.28
CA ASP A 44 -4.41 -13.98 20.56
C ASP A 44 -5.69 -13.13 20.47
N PHE A 45 -5.64 -11.85 20.86
CA PHE A 45 -6.77 -10.92 20.70
C PHE A 45 -7.10 -10.62 19.23
N VAL A 46 -6.13 -10.70 18.33
CA VAL A 46 -6.32 -10.45 16.91
C VAL A 46 -6.67 -11.73 16.17
N ASN A 47 -6.11 -12.87 16.59
CA ASN A 47 -6.33 -14.20 16.04
C ASN A 47 -7.63 -14.83 16.55
N VAL A 48 -8.76 -14.16 16.35
CA VAL A 48 -10.08 -14.61 16.84
C VAL A 48 -10.54 -15.92 16.17
N ASP A 49 -10.03 -16.22 14.98
CA ASP A 49 -10.37 -17.42 14.21
C ASP A 49 -9.40 -18.58 14.50
N GLN A 50 -8.49 -18.42 15.45
CA GLN A 50 -7.48 -19.42 15.84
C GLN A 50 -6.68 -19.98 14.66
N MET A 51 -6.31 -19.10 13.75
CA MET A 51 -5.55 -19.47 12.55
C MET A 51 -4.11 -19.85 12.91
N PRO A 52 -3.52 -20.85 12.25
CA PRO A 52 -2.10 -21.14 12.39
C PRO A 52 -1.25 -19.96 11.88
N ASP A 53 -0.06 -19.79 12.42
CA ASP A 53 0.84 -18.64 12.13
C ASP A 53 1.06 -18.42 10.64
N SER A 54 1.17 -19.51 9.84
CA SER A 54 1.37 -19.43 8.40
C SER A 54 0.18 -18.84 7.62
N LEU A 55 -1.02 -18.90 8.18
CA LEU A 55 -2.25 -18.42 7.55
C LEU A 55 -2.81 -17.16 8.21
N LEU A 56 -2.30 -16.79 9.38
CA LEU A 56 -2.82 -15.66 10.16
C LEU A 56 -2.75 -14.34 9.37
N SER A 57 -1.65 -14.08 8.68
CA SER A 57 -1.53 -12.86 7.89
C SER A 57 -2.60 -12.76 6.80
N GLY A 58 -2.88 -13.86 6.10
CA GLY A 58 -3.94 -13.94 5.09
C GLY A 58 -5.34 -13.73 5.68
N ASN A 59 -5.62 -14.32 6.83
CA ASN A 59 -6.89 -14.13 7.54
C ASN A 59 -7.10 -12.65 7.92
N LEU A 60 -6.07 -12.00 8.46
CA LEU A 60 -6.16 -10.59 8.85
C LEU A 60 -6.34 -9.68 7.62
N ALA A 61 -5.63 -9.95 6.53
CA ALA A 61 -5.80 -9.22 5.27
C ALA A 61 -7.22 -9.38 4.72
N GLN A 62 -7.79 -10.58 4.75
CA GLN A 62 -9.16 -10.85 4.31
C GLN A 62 -10.19 -10.11 5.16
N ARG A 63 -10.00 -10.07 6.46
CA ARG A 63 -10.89 -9.31 7.37
C ARG A 63 -10.79 -7.81 7.12
N ALA A 64 -9.59 -7.28 6.93
CA ALA A 64 -9.37 -5.88 6.56
C ALA A 64 -10.07 -5.54 5.24
N LEU A 65 -9.90 -6.40 4.22
CA LEU A 65 -10.54 -6.26 2.93
C LEU A 65 -12.06 -6.16 3.05
N THR A 66 -12.69 -7.05 3.80
CA THR A 66 -14.15 -7.04 4.00
C THR A 66 -14.64 -5.72 4.62
N LEU A 67 -13.90 -5.18 5.59
CA LEU A 67 -14.22 -3.91 6.22
C LEU A 67 -14.04 -2.72 5.27
N PHE A 68 -12.97 -2.69 4.46
CA PHE A 68 -12.75 -1.62 3.48
C PHE A 68 -13.77 -1.66 2.34
N GLU A 69 -14.17 -2.85 1.87
CA GLU A 69 -15.24 -3.01 0.88
C GLU A 69 -16.57 -2.47 1.43
N ALA A 70 -16.90 -2.79 2.67
CA ALA A 70 -18.12 -2.27 3.33
C ALA A 70 -18.06 -0.75 3.55
N TYR A 71 -16.86 -0.19 3.74
CA TYR A 71 -16.64 1.25 3.88
C TYR A 71 -16.69 1.99 2.55
N GLY A 72 -16.35 1.32 1.43
CA GLY A 72 -16.37 1.89 0.08
C GLY A 72 -15.10 2.70 -0.30
N ASP A 73 -13.98 2.48 0.39
CA ASP A 73 -12.70 3.12 0.05
C ASP A 73 -11.94 2.27 -0.98
N VAL A 74 -11.92 2.72 -2.22
CA VAL A 74 -11.30 2.01 -3.35
C VAL A 74 -9.79 1.85 -3.16
N TYR A 75 -9.10 2.89 -2.67
CA TYR A 75 -7.66 2.85 -2.46
C TYR A 75 -7.27 1.80 -1.41
N GLN A 76 -7.93 1.85 -0.24
CA GLN A 76 -7.67 0.91 0.84
C GLN A 76 -8.10 -0.52 0.47
N THR A 77 -9.22 -0.68 -0.23
CA THR A 77 -9.68 -1.98 -0.75
C THR A 77 -8.63 -2.61 -1.68
N SER A 78 -8.11 -1.84 -2.64
CA SER A 78 -7.07 -2.32 -3.55
C SER A 78 -5.76 -2.60 -2.80
N GLY A 79 -5.40 -1.79 -1.81
CA GLY A 79 -4.28 -2.05 -0.91
C GLY A 79 -4.43 -3.37 -0.14
N ALA A 80 -5.63 -3.64 0.40
CA ALA A 80 -5.93 -4.89 1.10
C ALA A 80 -5.87 -6.12 0.18
N TRP A 81 -6.38 -6.03 -1.06
CA TRP A 81 -6.20 -7.06 -2.08
C TRP A 81 -4.72 -7.36 -2.36
N ARG A 82 -3.88 -6.32 -2.46
CA ARG A 82 -2.44 -6.46 -2.63
C ARG A 82 -1.80 -7.17 -1.42
N THR A 83 -2.18 -6.79 -0.20
CA THR A 83 -1.68 -7.42 1.03
C THR A 83 -2.09 -8.90 1.09
N LEU A 84 -3.33 -9.23 0.74
CA LEU A 84 -3.82 -10.61 0.67
C LEU A 84 -3.06 -11.44 -0.37
N SER A 85 -2.75 -10.85 -1.54
CA SER A 85 -1.93 -11.48 -2.56
C SER A 85 -0.55 -11.90 -2.04
N THR A 86 0.09 -11.03 -1.24
CA THR A 86 1.39 -11.35 -0.63
C THR A 86 1.28 -12.55 0.30
N SER A 87 0.21 -12.67 1.08
CA SER A 87 -0.03 -13.83 1.94
C SER A 87 -0.17 -15.13 1.13
N TYR A 88 -0.94 -15.11 0.04
CA TYR A 88 -1.05 -16.27 -0.86
C TYR A 88 0.28 -16.64 -1.51
N ARG A 89 1.05 -15.65 -1.96
CA ARG A 89 2.38 -15.88 -2.52
C ARG A 89 3.32 -16.55 -1.51
N ASN A 90 3.29 -16.13 -0.26
CA ASN A 90 4.17 -16.66 0.80
C ASN A 90 3.87 -18.14 1.11
N ILE A 91 2.65 -18.62 0.90
CA ILE A 91 2.29 -20.03 1.02
C ILE A 91 2.40 -20.81 -0.30
N GLY A 92 2.86 -20.15 -1.38
CA GLY A 92 3.06 -20.78 -2.70
C GLY A 92 1.79 -20.87 -3.56
N ASP A 93 0.68 -20.29 -3.15
CA ASP A 93 -0.55 -20.23 -3.96
C ASP A 93 -0.52 -19.01 -4.91
N TYR A 94 0.26 -19.15 -5.97
CA TYR A 94 0.44 -18.09 -6.96
C TYR A 94 -0.82 -17.78 -7.76
N ASN A 95 -1.72 -18.76 -7.93
CA ASN A 95 -2.97 -18.54 -8.66
C ASN A 95 -3.90 -17.61 -7.88
N SER A 96 -4.11 -17.87 -6.60
CA SER A 96 -4.89 -16.98 -5.72
C SER A 96 -4.21 -15.61 -5.56
N ALA A 97 -2.88 -15.58 -5.46
CA ALA A 97 -2.13 -14.34 -5.43
C ALA A 97 -2.38 -13.48 -6.68
N TYR A 98 -2.32 -14.08 -7.87
CA TYR A 98 -2.59 -13.37 -9.13
C TYR A 98 -4.04 -12.88 -9.21
N ALA A 99 -5.01 -13.71 -8.81
CA ALA A 99 -6.42 -13.32 -8.79
C ALA A 99 -6.68 -12.12 -7.86
N CYS A 100 -6.06 -12.08 -6.68
CA CYS A 100 -6.14 -10.93 -5.78
C CYS A 100 -5.61 -9.64 -6.43
N LEU A 101 -4.46 -9.71 -7.11
CA LEU A 101 -3.87 -8.54 -7.79
C LEU A 101 -4.72 -8.08 -8.98
N THR A 102 -5.36 -9.01 -9.69
CA THR A 102 -6.31 -8.69 -10.76
C THR A 102 -7.52 -7.95 -10.18
N ASN A 103 -8.11 -8.46 -9.09
CA ASN A 103 -9.21 -7.77 -8.41
C ASN A 103 -8.82 -6.37 -7.92
N ALA A 104 -7.60 -6.20 -7.42
CA ALA A 104 -7.10 -4.89 -6.99
C ALA A 104 -7.09 -3.83 -8.10
N LEU A 105 -6.89 -4.23 -9.36
CA LEU A 105 -6.83 -3.32 -10.51
C LEU A 105 -8.17 -3.17 -11.25
N GLU A 106 -8.99 -4.21 -11.27
CA GLU A 106 -10.14 -4.28 -12.19
C GLU A 106 -11.47 -4.04 -11.50
N LYS A 107 -11.54 -4.25 -10.17
CA LYS A 107 -12.80 -4.12 -9.44
C LYS A 107 -13.37 -2.71 -9.45
N ASP A 108 -12.51 -1.69 -9.41
CA ASP A 108 -12.90 -0.30 -9.52
C ASP A 108 -11.85 0.51 -10.30
N THR A 109 -12.30 1.16 -11.37
CA THR A 109 -11.42 1.97 -12.23
C THR A 109 -10.90 3.24 -11.56
N ALA A 110 -11.50 3.68 -10.45
CA ALA A 110 -11.02 4.84 -9.68
C ALA A 110 -9.60 4.62 -9.12
N ILE A 111 -9.14 3.36 -9.03
CA ILE A 111 -7.76 3.04 -8.64
C ILE A 111 -6.71 3.68 -9.56
N ASN A 112 -7.06 3.95 -10.82
CA ASN A 112 -6.15 4.59 -11.78
C ASN A 112 -5.73 6.01 -11.37
N ALA A 113 -6.45 6.64 -10.44
CA ALA A 113 -6.05 7.91 -9.83
C ALA A 113 -4.93 7.77 -8.78
N ALA A 114 -4.53 6.53 -8.43
CA ALA A 114 -3.48 6.21 -7.47
C ALA A 114 -2.29 5.49 -8.14
N PRO A 115 -1.48 6.18 -8.97
CA PRO A 115 -0.43 5.57 -9.78
C PRO A 115 0.61 4.82 -8.93
N ASP A 116 0.88 5.25 -7.72
CA ASP A 116 1.81 4.59 -6.80
C ASP A 116 1.33 3.20 -6.41
N LEU A 117 0.03 3.08 -6.08
CA LEU A 117 -0.56 1.80 -5.73
C LEU A 117 -0.66 0.89 -6.95
N VAL A 118 -1.07 1.43 -8.10
CA VAL A 118 -1.09 0.68 -9.37
C VAL A 118 0.30 0.16 -9.71
N ALA A 119 1.35 0.98 -9.58
CA ALA A 119 2.73 0.57 -9.80
C ALA A 119 3.12 -0.59 -8.87
N SER A 120 2.83 -0.48 -7.57
CA SER A 120 3.11 -1.54 -6.59
C SER A 120 2.37 -2.84 -6.90
N ILE A 121 1.11 -2.78 -7.35
CA ILE A 121 0.34 -3.96 -7.75
C ILE A 121 0.97 -4.60 -9.00
N ARG A 122 1.35 -3.80 -10.01
CA ARG A 122 2.01 -4.29 -11.22
C ARG A 122 3.36 -4.95 -10.95
N GLU A 123 4.13 -4.41 -10.02
CA GLU A 123 5.37 -5.03 -9.55
C GLU A 123 5.10 -6.42 -8.97
N GLN A 124 4.13 -6.54 -8.07
CA GLN A 124 3.78 -7.84 -7.48
C GLN A 124 3.21 -8.82 -8.51
N MET A 125 2.41 -8.35 -9.49
CA MET A 125 1.97 -9.20 -10.61
C MET A 125 3.15 -9.75 -11.40
N SER A 126 4.16 -8.92 -11.68
CA SER A 126 5.38 -9.38 -12.35
C SER A 126 6.08 -10.49 -11.57
N ILE A 127 6.23 -10.33 -10.25
CA ILE A 127 6.86 -11.32 -9.37
C ILE A 127 6.06 -12.63 -9.36
N VAL A 128 4.73 -12.55 -9.19
CA VAL A 128 3.85 -13.72 -9.16
C VAL A 128 3.87 -14.46 -10.50
N CYS A 129 3.77 -13.74 -11.63
CA CYS A 129 3.85 -14.36 -12.96
C CYS A 129 5.21 -15.02 -13.20
N SER A 130 6.30 -14.41 -12.72
CA SER A 130 7.65 -15.02 -12.79
C SER A 130 7.71 -16.33 -12.00
N ALA A 131 7.13 -16.37 -10.80
CA ALA A 131 7.06 -17.58 -9.98
C ALA A 131 6.19 -18.68 -10.63
N MET A 132 5.17 -18.30 -11.40
CA MET A 132 4.35 -19.23 -12.20
C MET A 132 5.04 -19.70 -13.49
N GLY A 133 6.22 -19.17 -13.83
CA GLY A 133 6.92 -19.45 -15.08
C GLY A 133 6.36 -18.72 -16.31
N ASP A 134 5.41 -17.80 -16.13
CA ASP A 134 4.83 -17.00 -17.21
C ASP A 134 5.65 -15.73 -17.44
N LYS A 135 6.71 -15.91 -18.22
CA LYS A 135 7.65 -14.82 -18.57
C LYS A 135 6.95 -13.68 -19.30
N GLN A 136 6.02 -13.98 -20.21
CA GLN A 136 5.36 -12.96 -21.02
C GLN A 136 4.54 -12.00 -20.16
N ARG A 137 3.70 -12.53 -19.25
CA ARG A 137 2.93 -11.70 -18.33
C ARG A 137 3.81 -11.02 -17.30
N SER A 138 4.89 -11.66 -16.86
CA SER A 138 5.88 -11.06 -15.97
C SER A 138 6.51 -9.81 -16.59
N ASP A 139 7.06 -9.93 -17.80
CA ASP A 139 7.71 -8.82 -18.52
C ASP A 139 6.71 -7.69 -18.83
N TYR A 140 5.48 -8.02 -19.21
CA TYR A 140 4.42 -7.04 -19.46
C TYR A 140 4.14 -6.17 -18.21
N ASN A 141 3.89 -6.81 -17.08
CA ASN A 141 3.59 -6.10 -15.82
C ASN A 141 4.80 -5.30 -15.33
N ARG A 142 6.01 -5.85 -15.47
CA ARG A 142 7.26 -5.17 -15.13
C ARG A 142 7.46 -3.89 -15.95
N ASN A 143 7.17 -3.93 -17.25
CA ASN A 143 7.32 -2.74 -18.10
C ASN A 143 6.34 -1.64 -17.70
N ILE A 144 5.08 -1.99 -17.38
CA ILE A 144 4.10 -1.01 -16.87
C ILE A 144 4.57 -0.41 -15.54
N TYR A 145 5.06 -1.24 -14.61
CA TYR A 145 5.61 -0.77 -13.35
C TYR A 145 6.74 0.24 -13.54
N LEU A 146 7.71 -0.08 -14.41
CA LEU A 146 8.85 0.81 -14.68
C LEU A 146 8.41 2.13 -15.33
N ASP A 147 7.45 2.09 -16.27
CA ASP A 147 6.89 3.29 -16.90
C ASP A 147 6.17 4.19 -15.90
N LEU A 148 5.35 3.62 -15.00
CA LEU A 148 4.69 4.35 -13.94
C LEU A 148 5.69 4.97 -12.95
N GLN A 149 6.72 4.25 -12.56
CA GLN A 149 7.78 4.78 -11.68
C GLN A 149 8.52 5.95 -12.32
N GLU A 150 8.86 5.84 -13.62
CA GLU A 150 9.55 6.92 -14.32
C GLU A 150 8.68 8.18 -14.42
N ARG A 151 7.38 8.03 -14.72
CA ARG A 151 6.43 9.16 -14.73
C ARG A 151 6.34 9.83 -13.36
N THR A 152 6.15 9.06 -12.29
CA THR A 152 6.09 9.60 -10.93
C THR A 152 7.38 10.33 -10.56
N ARG A 153 8.53 9.81 -10.98
CA ARG A 153 9.83 10.46 -10.75
C ARG A 153 9.93 11.80 -11.50
N GLN A 154 9.48 11.85 -12.75
CA GLN A 154 9.48 13.08 -13.55
C GLN A 154 8.54 14.13 -12.96
N ASP A 155 7.33 13.74 -12.54
CA ASP A 155 6.37 14.64 -11.91
C ASP A 155 6.94 15.27 -10.64
N ARG A 156 7.54 14.47 -9.74
CA ARG A 156 8.20 14.97 -8.53
C ARG A 156 9.35 15.94 -8.84
N GLN A 157 10.12 15.70 -9.91
CA GLN A 157 11.17 16.60 -10.32
C GLN A 157 10.63 17.93 -10.86
N LEU A 158 9.50 17.90 -11.58
CA LEU A 158 8.84 19.11 -12.08
C LEU A 158 8.24 19.92 -10.92
N GLU A 159 7.60 19.27 -9.95
CA GLU A 159 7.09 19.91 -8.74
C GLU A 159 8.23 20.59 -7.95
N ALA A 160 9.33 19.88 -7.68
CA ALA A 160 10.49 20.45 -6.99
C ALA A 160 11.08 21.68 -7.71
N ARG A 161 11.14 21.64 -9.06
CA ARG A 161 11.58 22.80 -9.86
C ARG A 161 10.59 23.96 -9.79
N ALA A 162 9.29 23.66 -9.81
CA ALA A 162 8.24 24.68 -9.69
C ALA A 162 8.30 25.36 -8.30
N GLU A 163 8.53 24.61 -7.23
CA GLU A 163 8.73 25.15 -5.88
C GLU A 163 9.97 26.03 -5.81
N GLN A 164 11.11 25.60 -6.37
CA GLN A 164 12.33 26.41 -6.42
C GLN A 164 12.12 27.72 -7.18
N LEU A 165 11.42 27.68 -8.32
CA LEU A 165 11.06 28.87 -9.09
C LEU A 165 10.17 29.81 -8.27
N SER A 166 9.16 29.29 -7.61
CA SER A 166 8.24 30.09 -6.79
C SER A 166 8.95 30.75 -5.62
N PHE A 167 9.93 30.06 -5.02
CA PHE A 167 10.77 30.62 -3.96
C PHE A 167 11.67 31.74 -4.50
N SER A 168 12.33 31.55 -5.64
CA SER A 168 13.19 32.54 -6.29
C SER A 168 12.40 33.80 -6.68
N LEU A 169 11.18 33.66 -7.19
CA LEU A 169 10.31 34.77 -7.52
C LEU A 169 9.95 35.58 -6.27
N ARG A 170 9.58 34.91 -5.16
CA ARG A 170 9.31 35.61 -3.88
C ARG A 170 10.52 36.36 -3.36
N GLN A 171 11.73 35.81 -3.49
CA GLN A 171 12.96 36.51 -3.12
C GLN A 171 13.18 37.73 -3.99
N LEU A 172 12.94 37.64 -5.30
CA LEU A 172 13.05 38.75 -6.24
C LEU A 172 12.07 39.88 -5.88
N ASP A 173 10.81 39.54 -5.63
CA ASP A 173 9.78 40.51 -5.22
C ASP A 173 10.18 41.22 -3.93
N PHE A 174 10.69 40.47 -2.93
CA PHE A 174 11.19 41.05 -1.69
C PHE A 174 12.37 42.02 -1.93
N MET A 175 13.32 41.66 -2.80
CA MET A 175 14.45 42.53 -3.15
C MET A 175 13.99 43.78 -3.87
N ILE A 176 13.02 43.71 -4.78
CA ILE A 176 12.45 44.87 -5.48
C ILE A 176 11.79 45.81 -4.47
N VAL A 177 10.99 45.31 -3.57
CA VAL A 177 10.36 46.14 -2.51
C VAL A 177 11.42 46.79 -1.63
N ALA A 178 12.47 46.07 -1.22
CA ALA A 178 13.55 46.62 -0.42
C ALA A 178 14.29 47.76 -1.14
N VAL A 179 14.55 47.61 -2.44
CA VAL A 179 15.17 48.64 -3.26
C VAL A 179 14.27 49.87 -3.38
N ILE A 180 12.97 49.72 -3.58
CA ILE A 180 12.02 50.83 -3.66
C ILE A 180 12.00 51.59 -2.33
N VAL A 181 11.99 50.89 -1.20
CA VAL A 181 12.02 51.53 0.14
C VAL A 181 13.33 52.32 0.40
N LEU A 182 14.46 51.83 -0.15
CA LEU A 182 15.74 52.51 0.00
C LEU A 182 15.87 53.76 -0.86
N ILE A 183 15.12 53.87 -1.95
CA ILE A 183 15.14 55.00 -2.88
C ILE A 183 14.16 56.12 -2.41
N ALA A 184 13.11 55.76 -1.69
CA ALA A 184 12.11 56.71 -1.17
C ALA A 184 12.59 57.43 0.11
#